data_ac511c09e98e2c21e5a92a31db679d7c
#
_entry.id   ac511c09e98e2c21e5a92a31db679d7c
#
_cell.length_a   1.000
_cell.length_b   1.000
_cell.length_c   1.000
_cell.angle_alpha   90.00
_cell.angle_beta   90.00
_cell.angle_gamma   90.00
#
_symmetry.space_group_name_H-M   'P 1'
#
loop_
_entity.id
_entity.type
_entity.pdbx_description
1 polymer ?
#
loop_
_entity_poly.entity_id
_entity_poly.type
_entity_poly.pdbx_seq_one_letter_code
_entity_poly.pdbx_strand_id
1 'polypeptide(L)'
;CIEHSWGVYMYHATLIPEWNRSALETLREPLESGHIRIARAARSVMFPARFQLVAAMNPCPCGWAGDRSNRCLCTDERITRYRARVSGPLLDRIDLHIAVTRMDAVELRESTPLGEPSDAVRGRVEAAHARQQMRGGLNAHLPPATLRACTRLGEADQDLLEHAIERLQLSARAMHRILRVARTIADLAGCCLLYTS
;
A
#
# COMPACT_ATOMS: atom_id res chain seq x y z
N CYS A 1 -16.26 3.85 6.90
CA CYS A 1 -16.22 2.52 6.26
C CYS A 1 -17.14 2.59 5.04
N ILE A 2 -16.59 2.32 3.87
CA ILE A 2 -17.37 2.26 2.61
C ILE A 2 -17.35 0.79 2.19
N GLU A 3 -18.53 0.19 2.11
CA GLU A 3 -18.69 -1.16 1.59
C GLU A 3 -18.71 -1.08 0.06
N HIS A 4 -17.75 -1.72 -0.58
CA HIS A 4 -17.77 -1.91 -2.02
C HIS A 4 -18.41 -3.25 -2.36
N SER A 5 -19.12 -3.32 -3.49
CA SER A 5 -19.83 -4.51 -4.01
C SER A 5 -18.95 -5.77 -4.14
N TRP A 6 -17.69 -5.69 -3.77
CA TRP A 6 -16.65 -6.72 -3.87
C TRP A 6 -16.32 -7.35 -2.51
N GLY A 7 -17.06 -7.03 -1.44
CA GLY A 7 -16.83 -7.56 -0.10
C GLY A 7 -15.53 -7.09 0.57
N VAL A 8 -14.92 -6.02 0.08
CA VAL A 8 -13.71 -5.41 0.67
C VAL A 8 -14.09 -4.13 1.38
N TYR A 9 -13.80 -4.05 2.67
CA TYR A 9 -13.98 -2.84 3.47
C TYR A 9 -12.77 -1.93 3.29
N MET A 10 -13.01 -0.67 2.93
CA MET A 10 -11.96 0.34 2.82
C MET A 10 -12.00 1.24 4.05
N TYR A 11 -10.90 1.27 4.79
CA TYR A 11 -10.71 2.18 5.91
C TYR A 11 -9.84 3.36 5.49
N HIS A 12 -10.41 4.57 5.56
CA HIS A 12 -9.67 5.80 5.41
C HIS A 12 -9.15 6.26 6.76
N ALA A 13 -7.84 6.26 6.92
CA ALA A 13 -7.18 6.82 8.09
C ALA A 13 -6.43 8.10 7.68
N THR A 14 -6.98 9.26 8.02
CA THR A 14 -6.29 10.53 7.88
C THR A 14 -5.42 10.79 9.12
N LEU A 15 -4.21 11.32 8.91
CA LEU A 15 -3.27 11.71 9.97
C LEU A 15 -2.94 10.55 10.94
N ILE A 16 -2.51 9.40 10.38
CA ILE A 16 -2.14 8.22 11.19
C ILE A 16 -1.31 8.54 12.44
N PRO A 17 -0.31 9.46 12.41
CA PRO A 17 0.48 9.75 13.59
C PRO A 17 -0.30 10.39 14.74
N GLU A 18 -1.53 10.83 14.51
CA GLU A 18 -2.42 11.38 15.55
C GLU A 18 -3.23 10.30 16.26
N TRP A 19 -3.27 9.10 15.68
CA TRP A 19 -3.95 7.97 16.28
C TRP A 19 -3.19 7.43 17.49
N ASN A 20 -3.93 6.79 18.41
CA ASN A 20 -3.31 6.08 19.52
C ASN A 20 -2.41 4.96 18.96
N ARG A 21 -1.16 4.95 19.42
CA ARG A 21 -0.16 3.97 18.97
C ARG A 21 -0.63 2.53 19.20
N SER A 22 -1.29 2.26 20.32
CA SER A 22 -1.82 0.92 20.61
C SER A 22 -2.88 0.51 19.58
N ALA A 23 -3.76 1.43 19.16
CA ALA A 23 -4.76 1.17 18.13
C ALA A 23 -4.10 0.87 16.77
N LEU A 24 -3.03 1.59 16.41
CA LEU A 24 -2.28 1.33 15.18
C LEU A 24 -1.62 -0.06 15.18
N GLU A 25 -1.06 -0.45 16.32
CA GLU A 25 -0.41 -1.77 16.44
C GLU A 25 -1.41 -2.92 16.30
N THR A 26 -2.70 -2.73 16.68
CA THR A 26 -3.73 -3.77 16.49
C THR A 26 -4.05 -4.04 15.02
N LEU A 27 -3.75 -3.11 14.10
CA LEU A 27 -3.96 -3.31 12.66
C LEU A 27 -2.96 -4.30 12.04
N ARG A 28 -1.85 -4.59 12.71
CA ARG A 28 -0.78 -5.42 12.16
C ARG A 28 -1.20 -6.85 11.89
N GLU A 29 -1.94 -7.47 12.81
CA GLU A 29 -2.41 -8.84 12.66
C GLU A 29 -3.43 -8.97 11.51
N PRO A 30 -4.52 -8.19 11.45
CA PRO A 30 -5.49 -8.30 10.38
C PRO A 30 -4.95 -7.90 9.00
N LEU A 31 -4.02 -6.95 8.89
CA LEU A 31 -3.36 -6.61 7.63
C LEU A 31 -2.52 -7.77 7.07
N GLU A 32 -2.01 -8.64 7.94
CA GLU A 32 -1.18 -9.78 7.53
C GLU A 32 -2.00 -11.05 7.32
N SER A 33 -2.84 -11.40 8.31
CA SER A 33 -3.58 -12.67 8.35
C SER A 33 -4.96 -12.59 7.72
N GLY A 34 -5.55 -11.39 7.60
CA GLY A 34 -6.95 -11.20 7.22
C GLY A 34 -7.94 -11.62 8.32
N HIS A 35 -7.47 -11.79 9.54
CA HIS A 35 -8.28 -12.19 10.70
C HIS A 35 -7.87 -11.41 11.93
N ILE A 36 -8.79 -11.27 12.87
CA ILE A 36 -8.51 -10.75 14.21
C ILE A 36 -8.92 -11.77 15.24
N ARG A 37 -8.06 -12.01 16.22
CA ARG A 37 -8.33 -12.93 17.34
C ARG A 37 -8.69 -12.15 18.58
N ILE A 38 -9.85 -12.43 19.15
CA ILE A 38 -10.29 -11.88 20.42
C ILE A 38 -10.29 -13.01 21.46
N ALA A 39 -9.41 -12.86 22.46
CA ALA A 39 -9.33 -13.78 23.59
C ALA A 39 -9.93 -13.12 24.82
N ARG A 40 -10.91 -13.79 25.47
CA ARG A 40 -11.47 -13.40 26.76
C ARG A 40 -11.60 -14.63 27.65
N ALA A 41 -10.99 -14.58 28.82
CA ALA A 41 -10.97 -15.67 29.80
C ALA A 41 -10.58 -17.02 29.12
N ALA A 42 -11.43 -18.02 29.14
CA ALA A 42 -11.17 -19.35 28.58
C ALA A 42 -11.58 -19.51 27.11
N ARG A 43 -12.00 -18.44 26.43
CA ARG A 43 -12.50 -18.50 25.05
C ARG A 43 -11.69 -17.61 24.13
N SER A 44 -11.33 -18.15 22.96
CA SER A 44 -10.72 -17.40 21.87
C SER A 44 -11.61 -17.53 20.64
N VAL A 45 -11.99 -16.40 20.05
CA VAL A 45 -12.82 -16.36 18.84
C VAL A 45 -12.06 -15.62 17.76
N MET A 46 -12.09 -16.14 16.55
CA MET A 46 -11.46 -15.55 15.38
C MET A 46 -12.53 -14.96 14.48
N PHE A 47 -12.34 -13.71 14.09
CA PHE A 47 -13.23 -12.99 13.17
C PHE A 47 -12.51 -12.67 11.87
N PRO A 48 -13.18 -12.79 10.71
CA PRO A 48 -12.61 -12.31 9.45
C PRO A 48 -12.42 -10.80 9.50
N ALA A 49 -11.26 -10.33 9.05
CA ALA A 49 -10.89 -8.90 9.05
C ALA A 49 -10.06 -8.58 7.79
N ARG A 50 -10.61 -8.89 6.63
CA ARG A 50 -10.01 -8.52 5.34
C ARG A 50 -10.49 -7.14 4.95
N PHE A 51 -9.56 -6.20 4.82
CA PHE A 51 -9.85 -4.83 4.44
C PHE A 51 -8.66 -4.23 3.67
N GLN A 52 -8.91 -3.17 2.93
CA GLN A 52 -7.87 -2.33 2.35
C GLN A 52 -7.66 -1.11 3.25
N LEU A 53 -6.40 -0.88 3.66
CA LEU A 53 -6.02 0.31 4.41
C LEU A 53 -5.54 1.39 3.44
N VAL A 54 -6.22 2.53 3.44
CA VAL A 54 -5.76 3.78 2.81
C VAL A 54 -5.50 4.78 3.91
N ALA A 55 -4.29 5.29 3.98
CA ALA A 55 -3.84 6.12 5.06
C ALA A 55 -3.09 7.35 4.55
N ALA A 56 -3.19 8.46 5.26
CA ALA A 56 -2.46 9.68 4.98
C ALA A 56 -1.67 10.14 6.19
N MET A 57 -0.56 10.81 5.94
CA MET A 57 0.32 11.36 6.96
C MET A 57 0.94 12.66 6.47
N ASN A 58 1.00 13.66 7.33
CA ASN A 58 1.78 14.87 7.05
C ASN A 58 3.29 14.57 7.17
N PRO A 59 4.14 15.32 6.47
CA PRO A 59 5.60 15.12 6.54
C PRO A 59 6.18 15.47 7.92
N CYS A 60 5.50 16.32 8.69
CA CYS A 60 5.86 16.75 10.05
C CYS A 60 4.61 17.31 10.78
N PRO A 61 4.68 17.62 12.08
CA PRO A 61 3.54 18.18 12.84
C PRO A 61 2.97 19.49 12.29
N CYS A 62 3.79 20.33 11.66
CA CYS A 62 3.29 21.56 11.03
C CYS A 62 2.89 21.41 9.56
N GLY A 63 3.14 20.25 8.95
CA GLY A 63 2.78 19.93 7.56
C GLY A 63 3.73 20.48 6.48
N TRP A 64 4.79 21.20 6.83
CA TRP A 64 5.62 21.94 5.87
C TRP A 64 7.02 21.39 5.65
N ALA A 65 7.40 20.26 6.26
CA ALA A 65 8.72 19.67 6.04
C ALA A 65 8.90 19.23 4.59
N GLY A 66 9.99 19.68 3.96
CA GLY A 66 10.28 19.39 2.56
C GLY A 66 9.57 20.30 1.54
N ASP A 67 8.74 21.25 2.00
CA ASP A 67 8.14 22.27 1.14
C ASP A 67 9.20 23.33 0.75
N ARG A 68 9.15 23.77 -0.50
CA ARG A 68 10.06 24.82 -1.05
C ARG A 68 9.91 26.19 -0.38
N SER A 69 8.81 26.41 0.35
CA SER A 69 8.50 27.71 0.98
C SER A 69 9.28 28.00 2.25
N ASN A 70 10.10 27.07 2.76
CA ASN A 70 10.84 27.18 4.02
C ASN A 70 9.95 27.53 5.25
N ARG A 71 8.66 27.21 5.22
CA ARG A 71 7.72 27.49 6.30
C ARG A 71 7.81 26.50 7.46
N CYS A 72 8.57 25.42 7.30
CA CYS A 72 8.71 24.42 8.35
C CYS A 72 9.51 24.99 9.53
N LEU A 73 8.86 25.02 10.70
CA LEU A 73 9.48 25.44 11.97
C LEU A 73 9.79 24.24 12.89
N CYS A 74 9.67 23.02 12.36
CA CYS A 74 9.97 21.82 13.13
C CYS A 74 11.46 21.52 13.12
N THR A 75 12.02 21.20 14.30
CA THR A 75 13.37 20.65 14.38
C THR A 75 13.40 19.21 13.86
N ASP A 76 14.56 18.73 13.43
CA ASP A 76 14.73 17.35 12.92
C ASP A 76 14.32 16.31 13.96
N GLU A 77 14.59 16.56 15.23
CA GLU A 77 14.14 15.69 16.33
C GLU A 77 12.60 15.62 16.42
N ARG A 78 11.92 16.75 16.22
CA ARG A 78 10.47 16.82 16.27
C ARG A 78 9.85 16.09 15.08
N ILE A 79 10.45 16.21 13.91
CA ILE A 79 10.05 15.48 12.69
C ILE A 79 10.24 13.97 12.89
N THR A 80 11.42 13.57 13.38
CA THR A 80 11.74 12.16 13.65
C THR A 80 10.79 11.54 14.66
N ARG A 81 10.53 12.24 15.78
CA ARG A 81 9.57 11.79 16.80
C ARG A 81 8.14 11.66 16.27
N TYR A 82 7.73 12.55 15.39
CA TYR A 82 6.41 12.51 14.75
C TYR A 82 6.29 11.29 13.84
N ARG A 83 7.27 11.04 12.99
CA ARG A 83 7.30 9.88 12.07
C ARG A 83 7.38 8.57 12.84
N ALA A 84 8.14 8.51 13.94
CA ALA A 84 8.28 7.33 14.79
C ALA A 84 6.99 6.90 15.52
N ARG A 85 5.91 7.70 15.47
CA ARG A 85 4.59 7.29 15.97
C ARG A 85 3.99 6.14 15.16
N VAL A 86 4.31 6.08 13.87
CA VAL A 86 3.98 4.93 13.02
C VAL A 86 5.15 3.97 13.06
N SER A 87 4.94 2.77 13.56
CA SER A 87 6.02 1.79 13.73
C SER A 87 6.51 1.25 12.39
N GLY A 88 7.81 0.94 12.28
CA GLY A 88 8.39 0.27 11.13
C GLY A 88 7.61 -1.00 10.75
N PRO A 89 7.32 -1.92 11.70
CA PRO A 89 6.53 -3.11 11.42
C PRO A 89 5.12 -2.85 10.88
N LEU A 90 4.48 -1.71 11.16
CA LEU A 90 3.21 -1.35 10.54
C LEU A 90 3.44 -0.82 9.12
N LEU A 91 4.44 0.05 8.92
CA LEU A 91 4.83 0.54 7.60
C LEU A 91 5.20 -0.60 6.65
N ASP A 92 5.87 -1.62 7.15
CA ASP A 92 6.20 -2.83 6.39
C ASP A 92 4.98 -3.63 5.90
N ARG A 93 3.78 -3.30 6.35
CA ARG A 93 2.52 -3.92 5.91
C ARG A 93 1.73 -3.06 4.94
N ILE A 94 2.21 -1.86 4.67
CA ILE A 94 1.64 -0.94 3.67
C ILE A 94 2.43 -1.12 2.39
N ASP A 95 1.78 -1.63 1.33
CA ASP A 95 2.46 -2.04 0.10
C ASP A 95 2.94 -0.85 -0.76
N LEU A 96 2.23 0.27 -0.72
CA LEU A 96 2.51 1.45 -1.53
C LEU A 96 2.66 2.69 -0.65
N HIS A 97 3.80 3.37 -0.78
CA HIS A 97 4.08 4.64 -0.13
C HIS A 97 4.19 5.72 -1.21
N ILE A 98 3.27 6.66 -1.21
CA ILE A 98 3.18 7.70 -2.22
C ILE A 98 3.43 9.06 -1.57
N ALA A 99 4.44 9.77 -2.05
CA ALA A 99 4.67 11.16 -1.67
C ALA A 99 3.79 12.06 -2.55
N VAL A 100 2.85 12.77 -1.91
CA VAL A 100 2.01 13.75 -2.59
C VAL A 100 2.63 15.14 -2.40
N THR A 101 3.08 15.74 -3.48
CA THR A 101 3.60 17.10 -3.47
C THR A 101 2.45 18.10 -3.46
N ARG A 102 2.72 19.28 -2.92
CA ARG A 102 1.78 20.38 -2.96
C ARG A 102 1.63 20.88 -4.42
N MET A 103 0.40 21.14 -4.82
CA MET A 103 0.12 21.76 -6.11
C MET A 103 0.60 23.22 -6.14
N ASP A 104 1.25 23.60 -7.22
CA ASP A 104 1.65 24.98 -7.48
C ASP A 104 0.43 25.82 -7.91
N ALA A 105 0.53 27.15 -7.75
CA ALA A 105 -0.56 28.06 -8.13
C ALA A 105 -0.92 27.98 -9.64
N VAL A 106 0.02 27.54 -10.48
CA VAL A 106 -0.19 27.32 -11.91
C VAL A 106 -1.07 26.07 -12.14
N GLU A 107 -0.86 25.01 -11.36
CA GLU A 107 -1.63 23.76 -11.43
C GLU A 107 -3.07 23.92 -10.93
N LEU A 108 -3.34 24.98 -10.13
CA LEU A 108 -4.67 25.31 -9.62
C LEU A 108 -5.51 26.16 -10.59
N ARG A 109 -4.97 26.50 -11.77
CA ARG A 109 -5.73 27.26 -12.76
C ARG A 109 -6.77 26.37 -13.44
N GLU A 110 -7.94 26.93 -13.76
CA GLU A 110 -9.01 26.24 -14.48
C GLU A 110 -8.59 25.71 -15.86
N SER A 111 -7.53 26.28 -16.44
CA SER A 111 -6.95 25.84 -17.71
C SER A 111 -6.07 24.59 -17.61
N THR A 112 -5.78 24.10 -16.42
CA THR A 112 -5.01 22.85 -16.24
C THR A 112 -5.86 21.66 -16.71
N PRO A 113 -5.34 20.79 -17.58
CA PRO A 113 -6.09 19.63 -18.02
C PRO A 113 -6.58 18.81 -16.83
N LEU A 114 -7.86 18.49 -16.85
CA LEU A 114 -8.43 17.58 -15.84
C LEU A 114 -7.73 16.24 -15.94
N GLY A 115 -7.49 15.62 -14.77
CA GLY A 115 -6.98 14.26 -14.71
C GLY A 115 -7.94 13.26 -15.39
N GLU A 116 -7.48 12.03 -15.53
CA GLU A 116 -8.30 10.97 -16.11
C GLU A 116 -9.60 10.77 -15.32
N PRO A 117 -10.76 10.64 -16.00
CA PRO A 117 -12.05 10.47 -15.32
C PRO A 117 -12.12 9.11 -14.60
N SER A 118 -12.82 9.11 -13.46
CA SER A 118 -12.94 7.94 -12.59
C SER A 118 -13.51 6.70 -13.30
N ASP A 119 -14.39 6.89 -14.28
CA ASP A 119 -15.00 5.76 -15.03
C ASP A 119 -13.98 5.03 -15.90
N ALA A 120 -13.04 5.75 -16.52
CA ALA A 120 -11.95 5.14 -17.28
C ALA A 120 -11.02 4.35 -16.37
N VAL A 121 -10.69 4.91 -15.18
CA VAL A 121 -9.91 4.21 -14.15
C VAL A 121 -10.64 2.97 -13.68
N ARG A 122 -11.96 3.07 -13.41
CA ARG A 122 -12.81 1.96 -12.97
C ARG A 122 -12.77 0.81 -13.97
N GLY A 123 -12.94 1.08 -15.25
CA GLY A 123 -12.90 0.03 -16.29
C GLY A 123 -11.60 -0.77 -16.29
N ARG A 124 -10.45 -0.10 -16.11
CA ARG A 124 -9.15 -0.79 -16.01
C ARG A 124 -9.03 -1.62 -14.72
N VAL A 125 -9.52 -1.09 -13.60
CA VAL A 125 -9.51 -1.80 -12.32
C VAL A 125 -10.39 -3.04 -12.37
N GLU A 126 -11.61 -2.94 -12.95
CA GLU A 126 -12.53 -4.06 -13.10
C GLU A 126 -11.94 -5.16 -14.00
N ALA A 127 -11.32 -4.78 -15.11
CA ALA A 127 -10.64 -5.73 -16.00
C ALA A 127 -9.47 -6.43 -15.30
N ALA A 128 -8.65 -5.69 -14.54
CA ALA A 128 -7.55 -6.27 -13.74
C ALA A 128 -8.08 -7.21 -12.66
N HIS A 129 -9.14 -6.82 -11.97
CA HIS A 129 -9.79 -7.65 -10.95
C HIS A 129 -10.34 -8.96 -11.54
N ALA A 130 -11.00 -8.91 -12.71
CA ALA A 130 -11.49 -10.10 -13.38
C ALA A 130 -10.35 -11.08 -13.70
N ARG A 131 -9.18 -10.59 -14.17
CA ARG A 131 -7.99 -11.41 -14.40
C ARG A 131 -7.48 -12.07 -13.13
N GLN A 132 -7.50 -11.35 -12.00
CA GLN A 132 -7.09 -11.89 -10.70
C GLN A 132 -8.05 -12.98 -10.22
N GLN A 133 -9.35 -12.79 -10.37
CA GLN A 133 -10.36 -13.79 -10.00
C GLN A 133 -10.20 -15.10 -10.82
N MET A 134 -9.92 -15.00 -12.10
CA MET A 134 -9.63 -16.17 -12.94
C MET A 134 -8.40 -16.97 -12.48
N ARG A 135 -7.46 -16.34 -11.77
CA ARG A 135 -6.29 -17.01 -11.16
C ARG A 135 -6.53 -17.57 -9.77
N GLY A 136 -7.73 -17.42 -9.22
CA GLY A 136 -8.12 -17.92 -7.91
C GLY A 136 -8.19 -16.88 -6.80
N GLY A 137 -8.15 -15.58 -7.13
CA GLY A 137 -8.36 -14.49 -6.18
C GLY A 137 -7.39 -13.32 -6.34
N LEU A 138 -7.53 -12.34 -5.46
CA LEU A 138 -6.70 -11.12 -5.49
C LEU A 138 -5.22 -11.43 -5.30
N ASN A 139 -4.36 -10.76 -6.06
CA ASN A 139 -2.89 -10.92 -5.96
C ASN A 139 -2.38 -10.72 -4.53
N ALA A 140 -3.01 -9.83 -3.76
CA ALA A 140 -2.67 -9.58 -2.35
C ALA A 140 -2.78 -10.84 -1.47
N HIS A 141 -3.64 -11.78 -1.83
CA HIS A 141 -3.96 -12.97 -1.03
C HIS A 141 -3.46 -14.27 -1.65
N LEU A 142 -2.77 -14.22 -2.80
CA LEU A 142 -2.25 -15.41 -3.43
C LEU A 142 -1.23 -16.13 -2.54
N PRO A 143 -1.33 -17.47 -2.41
CA PRO A 143 -0.31 -18.26 -1.77
C PRO A 143 1.05 -18.09 -2.46
N PRO A 144 2.18 -18.21 -1.75
CA PRO A 144 3.50 -18.01 -2.33
C PRO A 144 3.81 -18.89 -3.56
N ALA A 145 3.29 -20.13 -3.60
CA ALA A 145 3.46 -21.02 -4.74
C ALA A 145 2.73 -20.51 -5.99
N THR A 146 1.47 -20.09 -5.83
CA THR A 146 0.66 -19.51 -6.92
C THR A 146 1.25 -18.18 -7.39
N LEU A 147 1.69 -17.34 -6.45
CA LEU A 147 2.36 -16.08 -6.77
C LEU A 147 3.59 -16.34 -7.65
N ARG A 148 4.49 -17.22 -7.26
CA ARG A 148 5.66 -17.59 -8.08
C ARG A 148 5.28 -18.11 -9.47
N ALA A 149 4.21 -18.90 -9.57
CA ALA A 149 3.76 -19.43 -10.86
C ALA A 149 3.25 -18.33 -11.81
N CYS A 150 2.62 -17.27 -11.29
CA CYS A 150 2.08 -16.18 -12.10
C CYS A 150 3.00 -14.95 -12.20
N THR A 151 4.15 -14.97 -11.52
CA THR A 151 5.18 -13.92 -11.57
C THR A 151 6.50 -14.48 -12.08
N ARG A 152 6.47 -15.28 -13.16
CA ARG A 152 7.68 -15.75 -13.80
C ARG A 152 8.43 -14.54 -14.35
N LEU A 153 9.65 -14.34 -13.85
CA LEU A 153 10.56 -13.29 -14.29
C LEU A 153 11.47 -13.84 -15.37
N GLY A 154 11.83 -13.02 -16.33
CA GLY A 154 12.98 -13.28 -17.20
C GLY A 154 14.30 -13.22 -16.40
N GLU A 155 15.38 -13.71 -16.97
CA GLU A 155 16.70 -13.77 -16.31
C GLU A 155 17.16 -12.36 -15.87
N ALA A 156 17.05 -11.36 -16.74
CA ALA A 156 17.40 -9.97 -16.44
C ALA A 156 16.56 -9.36 -15.29
N ASP A 157 15.27 -9.68 -15.24
CA ASP A 157 14.37 -9.18 -14.17
C ASP A 157 14.65 -9.88 -12.83
N GLN A 158 15.06 -11.14 -12.88
CA GLN A 158 15.46 -11.88 -11.71
C GLN A 158 16.75 -11.30 -11.12
N ASP A 159 17.76 -11.05 -11.96
CA ASP A 159 19.02 -10.41 -11.58
C ASP A 159 18.76 -9.03 -10.96
N LEU A 160 17.89 -8.22 -11.57
CA LEU A 160 17.49 -6.91 -11.02
C LEU A 160 16.86 -7.05 -9.63
N LEU A 161 15.96 -8.02 -9.45
CA LEU A 161 15.32 -8.27 -8.16
C LEU A 161 16.32 -8.71 -7.09
N GLU A 162 17.24 -9.62 -7.44
CA GLU A 162 18.30 -10.10 -6.55
C GLU A 162 19.22 -8.96 -6.11
N HIS A 163 19.70 -8.15 -7.05
CA HIS A 163 20.49 -6.95 -6.74
C HIS A 163 19.74 -5.94 -5.85
N ALA A 164 18.43 -5.76 -6.08
CA ALA A 164 17.62 -4.89 -5.25
C ALA A 164 17.47 -5.44 -3.82
N ILE A 165 17.28 -6.76 -3.67
CA ILE A 165 17.19 -7.42 -2.37
C ILE A 165 18.50 -7.22 -1.59
N GLU A 166 19.65 -7.46 -2.22
CA GLU A 166 20.94 -7.31 -1.59
C GLU A 166 21.25 -5.86 -1.22
N ARG A 167 21.09 -4.93 -2.18
CA ARG A 167 21.43 -3.52 -1.99
C ARG A 167 20.54 -2.83 -0.94
N LEU A 168 19.25 -3.17 -0.91
CA LEU A 168 18.27 -2.56 -0.01
C LEU A 168 18.02 -3.40 1.25
N GLN A 169 18.73 -4.52 1.42
CA GLN A 169 18.58 -5.46 2.54
C GLN A 169 17.12 -5.87 2.77
N LEU A 170 16.42 -6.20 1.68
CA LEU A 170 15.00 -6.51 1.71
C LEU A 170 14.75 -7.89 2.34
N SER A 171 13.69 -7.98 3.12
CA SER A 171 13.24 -9.26 3.67
C SER A 171 12.52 -10.10 2.60
N ALA A 172 12.42 -11.42 2.82
CA ALA A 172 11.62 -12.32 1.97
C ALA A 172 10.15 -11.86 1.87
N ARG A 173 9.61 -11.23 2.93
CA ARG A 173 8.28 -10.63 2.92
C ARG A 173 8.21 -9.46 1.94
N ALA A 174 9.20 -8.56 1.97
CA ALA A 174 9.27 -7.43 1.04
C ALA A 174 9.34 -7.91 -0.41
N MET A 175 10.12 -8.95 -0.69
CA MET A 175 10.19 -9.58 -2.02
C MET A 175 8.79 -10.05 -2.49
N HIS A 176 8.06 -10.80 -1.67
CA HIS A 176 6.71 -11.26 -2.04
C HIS A 176 5.74 -10.11 -2.28
N ARG A 177 5.87 -9.00 -1.52
CA ARG A 177 5.05 -7.79 -1.74
C ARG A 177 5.37 -7.13 -3.07
N ILE A 178 6.65 -6.97 -3.39
CA ILE A 178 7.10 -6.44 -4.69
C ILE A 178 6.49 -7.26 -5.84
N LEU A 179 6.57 -8.60 -5.77
CA LEU A 179 6.01 -9.47 -6.80
C LEU A 179 4.48 -9.33 -6.91
N ARG A 180 3.74 -9.16 -5.80
CA ARG A 180 2.28 -8.93 -5.83
C ARG A 180 1.93 -7.60 -6.48
N VAL A 181 2.66 -6.53 -6.15
CA VAL A 181 2.47 -5.21 -6.75
C VAL A 181 2.81 -5.25 -8.24
N ALA A 182 3.95 -5.80 -8.61
CA ALA A 182 4.36 -5.95 -10.00
C ALA A 182 3.33 -6.73 -10.82
N ARG A 183 2.81 -7.85 -10.29
CA ARG A 183 1.71 -8.61 -10.94
C ARG A 183 0.46 -7.77 -11.11
N THR A 184 0.11 -6.95 -10.12
CA THR A 184 -1.06 -6.08 -10.19
C THR A 184 -0.89 -4.98 -11.24
N ILE A 185 0.31 -4.40 -11.35
CA ILE A 185 0.63 -3.42 -12.40
C ILE A 185 0.48 -4.07 -13.78
N ALA A 186 1.03 -5.28 -13.98
CA ALA A 186 0.89 -6.01 -15.23
C ALA A 186 -0.57 -6.38 -15.56
N ASP A 187 -1.39 -6.70 -14.55
CA ASP A 187 -2.84 -6.91 -14.73
C ASP A 187 -3.55 -5.64 -15.18
N LEU A 188 -3.20 -4.48 -14.61
CA LEU A 188 -3.74 -3.18 -15.03
C LEU A 188 -3.33 -2.83 -16.47
N ALA A 189 -2.11 -3.18 -16.87
CA ALA A 189 -1.60 -3.01 -18.22
C ALA A 189 -2.13 -4.05 -19.23
N GLY A 190 -2.85 -5.09 -18.76
CA GLY A 190 -3.34 -6.17 -19.61
C GLY A 190 -2.28 -7.19 -20.02
N CYS A 191 -1.10 -7.19 -19.40
CA CYS A 191 0.01 -8.05 -19.73
C CYS A 191 -0.11 -9.43 -19.05
N CYS A 192 0.16 -10.50 -19.81
CA CYS A 192 0.15 -11.86 -19.27
C CYS A 192 1.39 -12.19 -18.43
N LEU A 193 2.53 -11.62 -18.79
CA LEU A 193 3.83 -11.82 -18.13
C LEU A 193 4.33 -10.51 -17.51
N LEU A 194 5.25 -10.63 -16.56
CA LEU A 194 5.99 -9.48 -16.06
C LEU A 194 7.15 -9.25 -17.04
N TYR A 195 7.09 -8.18 -17.82
CA TYR A 195 8.18 -7.72 -18.65
C TYR A 195 8.62 -6.35 -18.17
N THR A 196 9.93 -6.14 -18.10
CA THR A 196 10.53 -4.82 -18.23
C THR A 196 10.83 -4.62 -19.69
N SER A 197 10.13 -3.70 -20.35
CA SER A 197 10.49 -3.23 -21.69
C SER A 197 11.58 -2.17 -21.59
#